data_1eb87366cc59c3d5782eb7d488462065
#
_entry.id   1eb87366cc59c3d5782eb7d488462065
#
_cell.length_a   1.000
_cell.length_b   1.000
_cell.length_c   1.000
_cell.angle_alpha   90.00
_cell.angle_beta   90.00
_cell.angle_gamma   90.00
#
_symmetry.space_group_name_H-M   'P 1'
#
loop_
_entity.id
_entity.type
_entity.pdbx_description
1 polymer ?
#
loop_
_entity_poly.entity_id
_entity_poly.type
_entity_poly.pdbx_seq_one_letter_code
_entity_poly.pdbx_strand_id
1 'polypeptide(L)' 'MDDPMRAWCRGVAKHIRFRYDRAAVEEELYLHLEESREDRMEAEGLSREAAEAEAIAAMGDPVALGKEL' A
#
# COMPACT_ATOMS: atom_id res chain seq x y z
N MET A 1 -16.20 1.06 6.69
CA MET A 1 -14.95 0.89 7.43
C MET A 1 -13.79 1.08 6.48
N ASP A 2 -12.83 1.91 6.85
CA ASP A 2 -11.73 2.22 5.95
C ASP A 2 -10.69 1.11 5.94
N ASP A 3 -10.26 0.75 4.73
CA ASP A 3 -9.18 -0.20 4.53
C ASP A 3 -7.85 0.58 4.60
N PRO A 4 -7.00 0.33 5.61
CA PRO A 4 -5.75 1.08 5.75
C PRO A 4 -4.80 0.92 4.56
N MET A 5 -4.79 -0.23 3.90
CA MET A 5 -3.99 -0.43 2.71
C MET A 5 -4.51 0.42 1.54
N ARG A 6 -5.82 0.49 1.38
CA ARG A 6 -6.44 1.32 0.34
C ARG A 6 -6.18 2.80 0.60
N ALA A 7 -6.27 3.23 1.85
CA ALA A 7 -5.99 4.61 2.24
C ALA A 7 -4.54 4.99 1.92
N TRP A 8 -3.60 4.09 2.21
CA TRP A 8 -2.20 4.30 1.88
C TRP A 8 -1.98 4.43 0.37
N CYS A 9 -2.60 3.54 -0.42
CA CYS A 9 -2.49 3.58 -1.88
C CYS A 9 -3.07 4.86 -2.47
N ARG A 10 -4.18 5.35 -1.92
CA ARG A 10 -4.77 6.63 -2.33
C ARG A 10 -3.84 7.79 -1.99
N GLY A 11 -3.16 7.71 -0.85
CA GLY A 11 -2.17 8.71 -0.46
C GLY A 11 -1.03 8.81 -1.46
N VAL A 12 -0.53 7.69 -1.94
CA VAL A 12 0.50 7.66 -2.98
C VAL A 12 -0.03 8.26 -4.28
N ALA A 13 -1.16 7.74 -4.76
CA ALA A 13 -1.75 8.17 -6.03
C ALA A 13 -2.05 9.67 -6.06
N LYS A 14 -2.51 10.22 -4.93
CA LYS A 14 -2.83 11.63 -4.78
C LYS A 14 -1.64 12.55 -4.99
N HIS A 15 -0.41 12.06 -4.70
CA HIS A 15 0.81 12.87 -4.78
C HIS A 15 1.63 12.61 -6.03
N ILE A 16 1.10 11.85 -7.00
CA ILE A 16 1.78 11.62 -8.28
C ILE A 16 1.75 12.89 -9.11
N ARG A 17 2.93 13.35 -9.55
CA ARG A 17 3.08 14.61 -10.29
C ARG A 17 2.78 14.51 -11.77
N PHE A 18 3.04 13.34 -12.36
CA PHE A 18 2.89 13.14 -13.80
C PHE A 18 1.54 12.55 -14.14
N ARG A 19 1.18 12.60 -15.43
CA ARG A 19 -0.09 12.07 -15.92
C ARG A 19 -0.07 10.55 -16.01
N TYR A 20 0.06 9.91 -14.87
CA TYR A 20 -0.17 8.49 -14.79
C TYR A 20 -1.66 8.23 -14.55
N ASP A 21 -2.09 7.05 -14.92
CA ASP A 21 -3.41 6.59 -14.51
C ASP A 21 -3.35 6.30 -13.01
N ARG A 22 -3.84 7.25 -12.22
CA ARG A 22 -3.81 7.14 -10.76
C ARG A 22 -4.58 5.94 -10.25
N ALA A 23 -5.66 5.59 -10.92
CA ALA A 23 -6.46 4.44 -10.53
C ALA A 23 -5.69 3.14 -10.76
N ALA A 24 -4.96 3.05 -11.88
CA ALA A 24 -4.14 1.87 -12.17
C ALA A 24 -2.98 1.74 -11.18
N VAL A 25 -2.33 2.84 -10.84
CA VAL A 25 -1.24 2.86 -9.85
C VAL A 25 -1.76 2.44 -8.49
N GLU A 26 -2.88 2.99 -8.06
CA GLU A 26 -3.51 2.64 -6.79
C GLU A 26 -3.81 1.15 -6.72
N GLU A 27 -4.37 0.59 -7.76
CA GLU A 27 -4.72 -0.82 -7.82
C GLU A 27 -3.48 -1.72 -7.78
N GLU A 28 -2.46 -1.36 -8.51
CA GLU A 28 -1.21 -2.13 -8.54
C GLU A 28 -0.53 -2.12 -7.17
N LEU A 29 -0.47 -0.97 -6.52
CA LEU A 29 0.08 -0.85 -5.17
C LEU A 29 -0.74 -1.66 -4.16
N TYR A 30 -2.05 -1.65 -4.31
CA TYR A 30 -2.92 -2.43 -3.45
C TYR A 30 -2.65 -3.93 -3.59
N LEU A 31 -2.47 -4.41 -4.80
CA LEU A 31 -2.13 -5.82 -5.05
C LEU A 31 -0.81 -6.20 -4.39
N HIS A 32 0.19 -5.32 -4.45
CA HIS A 32 1.46 -5.55 -3.78
C HIS A 32 1.30 -5.62 -2.26
N LEU A 33 0.48 -4.76 -1.69
CA LEU A 33 0.21 -4.78 -0.25
C LEU A 33 -0.55 -6.05 0.16
N GLU A 34 -1.51 -6.48 -0.64
CA GLU A 34 -2.24 -7.73 -0.37
C GLU A 34 -1.28 -8.93 -0.34
N GLU A 35 -0.40 -9.00 -1.32
CA GLU A 35 0.59 -10.07 -1.41
C GLU A 35 1.53 -10.04 -0.21
N SER A 36 2.03 -8.86 0.16
CA SER A 36 2.88 -8.68 1.32
C SER A 36 2.18 -9.10 2.62
N ARG A 37 0.92 -8.73 2.76
CA ARG A 37 0.09 -9.11 3.91
C ARG A 37 -0.03 -10.63 4.01
N GLU A 38 -0.38 -11.28 2.90
CA GLU A 38 -0.54 -12.74 2.88
C GLU A 38 0.75 -13.45 3.25
N ASP A 39 1.86 -12.99 2.70
CA ASP A 39 3.18 -13.55 3.01
C ASP A 39 3.51 -13.44 4.50
N ARG A 40 3.22 -12.30 5.11
CA ARG A 40 3.48 -12.07 6.53
C ARG A 40 2.57 -12.89 7.42
N MET A 41 1.33 -13.05 7.04
CA MET A 41 0.39 -13.90 7.77
C MET A 41 0.84 -15.35 7.75
N GLU A 42 1.29 -15.83 6.61
CA GLU A 42 1.72 -17.22 6.44
C GLU A 42 3.08 -17.48 7.08
N ALA A 43 4.07 -16.64 6.80
CA ALA A 43 5.44 -16.85 7.25
C ALA A 43 5.64 -16.52 8.74
N GLU A 44 4.98 -15.49 9.25
CA GLU A 44 5.17 -15.00 10.60
C GLU A 44 4.01 -15.30 11.55
N GLY A 45 2.93 -15.85 11.01
CA GLY A 45 1.75 -16.17 11.81
C GLY A 45 1.03 -14.94 12.35
N LEU A 46 1.18 -13.79 11.71
CA LEU A 46 0.56 -12.55 12.14
C LEU A 46 -0.94 -12.55 11.88
N SER A 47 -1.67 -11.79 12.70
CA SER A 47 -3.06 -11.49 12.42
C SER A 47 -3.14 -10.63 11.15
N ARG A 48 -4.30 -10.60 10.53
CA ARG A 48 -4.54 -9.78 9.34
C ARG A 48 -4.17 -8.31 9.59
N GLU A 49 -4.63 -7.77 10.72
CA GLU A 49 -4.37 -6.37 11.07
C GLU A 49 -2.89 -6.07 11.28
N ALA A 50 -2.20 -6.95 11.98
CA ALA A 50 -0.77 -6.80 12.20
C ALA A 50 0.01 -6.90 10.88
N ALA A 51 -0.36 -7.85 10.03
CA ALA A 51 0.27 -8.01 8.72
C ALA A 51 0.06 -6.80 7.82
N GLU A 52 -1.14 -6.22 7.83
CA GLU A 52 -1.44 -4.99 7.08
C GLU A 52 -0.55 -3.84 7.56
N ALA A 53 -0.46 -3.66 8.87
CA ALA A 53 0.36 -2.59 9.44
C ALA A 53 1.83 -2.73 9.07
N GLU A 54 2.36 -3.95 9.12
CA GLU A 54 3.75 -4.19 8.74
C GLU A 54 3.99 -4.02 7.24
N ALA A 55 3.05 -4.45 6.41
CA ALA A 55 3.15 -4.28 4.96
C ALA A 55 3.20 -2.79 4.59
N ILE A 56 2.35 -1.99 5.21
CA ILE A 56 2.31 -0.54 5.00
C ILE A 56 3.62 0.11 5.47
N ALA A 57 4.08 -0.26 6.67
CA ALA A 57 5.32 0.29 7.22
C ALA A 57 6.53 -0.02 6.34
N ALA A 58 6.57 -1.21 5.74
CA ALA A 58 7.65 -1.60 4.84
C ALA A 58 7.68 -0.80 3.54
N MET A 59 6.53 -0.27 3.10
CA MET A 59 6.46 0.56 1.89
C MET A 59 6.92 2.00 2.11
N GLY A 60 6.85 2.51 3.33
CA GLY A 60 7.31 3.84 3.69
C GLY A 60 6.23 4.91 3.62
N ASP A 61 6.66 6.18 3.49
CA ASP A 61 5.78 7.34 3.47
C ASP A 61 5.07 7.45 2.11
N PRO A 62 3.73 7.42 2.08
CA PRO A 62 2.98 7.52 0.82
C PRO A 62 3.18 8.85 0.10
N VAL A 63 3.36 9.94 0.85
CA VAL A 63 3.60 11.27 0.24
C VAL A 63 4.93 11.29 -0.48
N ALA A 64 5.99 10.83 0.17
CA ALA A 64 7.32 10.78 -0.42
C ALA A 64 7.36 9.87 -1.65
N LEU A 65 6.76 8.69 -1.55
CA LEU A 65 6.71 7.74 -2.66
C LEU A 65 5.93 8.30 -3.86
N GLY A 66 4.80 8.93 -3.61
CA GLY A 66 3.99 9.53 -4.66
C GLY A 66 4.73 10.62 -5.41
N LYS A 67 5.54 11.41 -4.70
CA LYS A 67 6.34 12.48 -5.31
C LYS A 67 7.50 11.96 -6.16
N GLU A 68 7.98 10.76 -5.87
CA GLU A 68 9.03 10.12 -6.65
C GLU A 68 8.51 9.52 -7.95
N LEU A 69 7.23 9.21 -7.99
CA LEU A 69 6.58 8.68 -9.18
C LEU A 69 6.17 9.83 -10.10
#